data_bb1924a113b013f5aae11bc4b7608e07
#
_entry.id   bb1924a113b013f5aae11bc4b7608e07
#
_cell.length_a   1.000
_cell.length_b   1.000
_cell.length_c   1.000
_cell.angle_alpha   90.00
_cell.angle_beta   90.00
_cell.angle_gamma   90.00
#
_symmetry.space_group_name_H-M   'P 1'
#
loop_
_entity.id
_entity.type
_entity.pdbx_description
1 polymer ?
#
loop_
_entity_poly.entity_id
_entity_poly.type
_entity_poly.pdbx_seq_one_letter_code
_entity_poly.pdbx_strand_id
1 'polypeptide(L)'
;MIGEGKYKEALEVITRALPMPGIIGRVCPHPCEDACRRQDVESSISICTLKRFAADQVDLNELEVPEITTRDEKVAIIGAGPAGLTAAYFLALDGFKVTIYEALPVGGGMLRVGIPDYRLPPAIIENEIDWIKKLGVEIKYNTAWGKDITIDGLFDDGFKSVFIGIGCHKNMEMGIPGEDLEGVVSGVKFLKDAALGDLKEVKGNVAIVGGGDVAIDAARTALRMGADKVSILYRRTQKEMPARDEEIEDALEEGIDIQFLRAPVEMVEKDGKVVGIKCIRMELGEPDASGRRRPVPVEGSEFVVDADIMIPAIGQKTDTSCMTGKEGVELNKWGDFDVDQVTYQTSREGVFAGGDAETGASIAIAAVGAGHEAAISISRYIKGEDMKSDRKPLEVPQQDFNPIPDKVELVPRIHMNRIPMEERLSSFNEVELGLTEEQARADANKCLDCMVCCECMECVKACGASALTVETHQEKGCEQQVDVGSIVL
;
A
#
# COMPACT_ATOMS: atom_id res chain seq x y z
N MET A 1 -0.80 21.22 15.00
CA MET A 1 -1.57 20.30 15.87
C MET A 1 -0.67 19.33 16.61
N ILE A 2 0.08 18.41 15.95
CA ILE A 2 0.95 17.43 16.67
C ILE A 2 1.98 18.13 17.56
N GLY A 3 2.67 19.15 17.06
CA GLY A 3 3.62 19.97 17.85
C GLY A 3 2.99 20.64 19.08
N GLU A 4 1.68 20.88 19.06
CA GLU A 4 0.91 21.49 20.15
C GLU A 4 0.27 20.45 21.07
N GLY A 5 0.40 19.17 20.80
CA GLY A 5 -0.21 18.09 21.59
C GLY A 5 -1.70 17.87 21.31
N LYS A 6 -2.22 18.38 20.20
CA LYS A 6 -3.63 18.22 19.76
C LYS A 6 -3.76 17.00 18.82
N TYR A 7 -3.63 15.81 19.40
CA TYR A 7 -3.54 14.57 18.62
C TYR A 7 -4.88 14.10 18.07
N LYS A 8 -5.97 14.29 18.83
CA LYS A 8 -7.32 13.96 18.38
C LYS A 8 -7.73 14.83 17.21
N GLU A 9 -7.55 16.14 17.31
CA GLU A 9 -7.85 17.07 16.23
C GLU A 9 -6.97 16.83 15.00
N ALA A 10 -5.69 16.43 15.20
CA ALA A 10 -4.84 16.02 14.10
C ALA A 10 -5.38 14.80 13.38
N LEU A 11 -5.84 13.79 14.13
CA LEU A 11 -6.42 12.57 13.58
C LEU A 11 -7.74 12.83 12.85
N GLU A 12 -8.61 13.70 13.40
CA GLU A 12 -9.85 14.15 12.75
C GLU A 12 -9.59 14.80 11.39
N VAL A 13 -8.52 15.62 11.28
CA VAL A 13 -8.11 16.21 9.99
C VAL A 13 -7.60 15.15 9.03
N ILE A 14 -6.76 14.22 9.51
CA ILE A 14 -6.20 13.16 8.67
C ILE A 14 -7.31 12.26 8.11
N THR A 15 -8.28 11.87 8.93
CA THR A 15 -9.35 10.94 8.51
C THR A 15 -10.33 11.52 7.50
N ARG A 16 -10.39 12.85 7.32
CA ARG A 16 -11.19 13.48 6.26
C ARG A 16 -10.79 13.01 4.85
N ALA A 17 -9.50 12.72 4.64
CA ALA A 17 -8.97 12.28 3.34
C ALA A 17 -8.40 10.85 3.38
N LEU A 18 -7.97 10.37 4.53
CA LEU A 18 -7.28 9.10 4.70
C LEU A 18 -7.95 8.28 5.81
N PRO A 19 -8.84 7.32 5.46
CA PRO A 19 -9.60 6.55 6.45
C PRO A 19 -8.76 5.54 7.24
N MET A 20 -7.53 5.26 6.79
CA MET A 20 -6.63 4.25 7.37
C MET A 20 -5.26 4.86 7.75
N PRO A 21 -5.20 5.81 8.69
CA PRO A 21 -3.98 6.54 9.02
C PRO A 21 -2.90 5.70 9.70
N GLY A 22 -3.27 4.76 10.55
CA GLY A 22 -2.34 3.88 11.26
C GLY A 22 -1.71 2.85 10.34
N ILE A 23 -2.50 2.25 9.43
CA ILE A 23 -2.01 1.36 8.38
C ILE A 23 -1.06 2.12 7.46
N ILE A 24 -1.51 3.19 6.85
CA ILE A 24 -0.73 3.95 5.86
C ILE A 24 0.48 4.64 6.52
N GLY A 25 0.39 4.97 7.81
CA GLY A 25 1.51 5.48 8.60
C GLY A 25 2.66 4.47 8.77
N ARG A 26 2.39 3.16 8.59
CA ARG A 26 3.37 2.07 8.69
C ARG A 26 3.93 1.61 7.34
N VAL A 27 3.12 1.68 6.28
CA VAL A 27 3.48 1.01 5.00
C VAL A 27 3.70 1.96 3.82
N CYS A 28 3.36 3.26 3.95
CA CYS A 28 3.54 4.22 2.87
C CYS A 28 5.03 4.52 2.64
N PRO A 29 5.54 4.48 1.41
CA PRO A 29 6.91 4.88 1.07
C PRO A 29 7.13 6.40 1.12
N HIS A 30 6.17 7.17 1.59
CA HIS A 30 6.18 8.62 1.90
C HIS A 30 6.78 9.56 0.83
N PRO A 31 6.40 9.49 -0.45
CA PRO A 31 6.92 10.38 -1.49
C PRO A 31 6.64 11.87 -1.23
N CYS A 32 5.68 12.18 -0.35
CA CYS A 32 5.42 13.55 0.10
C CYS A 32 6.59 14.16 0.90
N GLU A 33 7.42 13.34 1.55
CA GLU A 33 8.59 13.80 2.28
C GLU A 33 9.71 14.27 1.33
N ASP A 34 9.82 13.66 0.13
CA ASP A 34 10.79 14.04 -0.90
C ASP A 34 10.51 15.44 -1.47
N ALA A 35 9.27 15.91 -1.36
CA ALA A 35 8.87 17.27 -1.78
C ALA A 35 8.90 18.30 -0.65
N CYS A 36 9.23 17.89 0.57
CA CYS A 36 9.26 18.78 1.72
C CYS A 36 10.49 19.70 1.68
N ARG A 37 10.28 21.05 1.64
CA ARG A 37 11.37 22.04 1.59
C ARG A 37 12.30 22.03 2.81
N ARG A 38 11.90 21.40 3.90
CA ARG A 38 12.80 21.25 5.05
C ARG A 38 14.07 20.46 4.68
N GLN A 39 14.03 19.58 3.68
CA GLN A 39 15.21 18.88 3.17
C GLN A 39 16.27 19.81 2.56
N ASP A 40 15.92 21.04 2.18
CA ASP A 40 16.89 22.06 1.74
C ASP A 40 17.77 22.56 2.89
N VAL A 41 17.41 22.25 4.13
CA VAL A 41 18.15 22.62 5.35
C VAL A 41 18.94 21.41 5.88
N GLU A 42 18.26 20.32 6.23
CA GLU A 42 18.92 19.07 6.68
C GLU A 42 18.14 17.78 6.31
N SER A 43 16.84 17.71 6.63
CA SER A 43 15.99 16.55 6.32
C SER A 43 14.52 16.95 6.38
N SER A 44 13.70 16.32 5.54
CA SER A 44 12.25 16.54 5.52
C SER A 44 11.60 16.30 6.89
N ILE A 45 10.41 16.88 7.06
CA ILE A 45 9.50 16.48 8.14
C ILE A 45 9.13 15.02 7.94
N SER A 46 9.10 14.23 9.02
CA SER A 46 8.72 12.81 8.99
C SER A 46 7.18 12.68 8.93
N ILE A 47 6.59 13.13 7.81
CA ILE A 47 5.13 13.26 7.63
C ILE A 47 4.42 11.94 7.87
N CYS A 48 4.98 10.84 7.31
CA CYS A 48 4.41 9.51 7.44
C CYS A 48 4.43 9.02 8.89
N THR A 49 5.57 9.19 9.55
CA THR A 49 5.76 8.78 10.95
C THR A 49 4.93 9.62 11.92
N LEU A 50 4.79 10.93 11.68
CA LEU A 50 3.92 11.81 12.46
C LEU A 50 2.44 11.43 12.31
N LYS A 51 2.01 11.06 11.12
CA LYS A 51 0.66 10.53 10.88
C LYS A 51 0.41 9.23 11.66
N ARG A 52 1.38 8.29 11.61
CA ARG A 52 1.37 7.08 12.44
C ARG A 52 1.26 7.43 13.92
N PHE A 53 2.11 8.36 14.39
CA PHE A 53 2.10 8.79 15.78
C PHE A 53 0.73 9.28 16.21
N ALA A 54 0.07 10.14 15.41
CA ALA A 54 -1.27 10.61 15.74
C ALA A 54 -2.29 9.47 15.85
N ALA A 55 -2.22 8.49 14.94
CA ALA A 55 -3.09 7.31 14.96
C ALA A 55 -2.79 6.35 16.12
N ASP A 56 -1.54 6.30 16.59
CA ASP A 56 -1.15 5.48 17.74
C ASP A 56 -1.51 6.14 19.09
N GLN A 57 -1.73 7.48 19.13
CA GLN A 57 -2.11 8.20 20.35
C GLN A 57 -3.61 8.22 20.63
N VAL A 58 -4.43 8.03 19.62
CA VAL A 58 -5.88 8.16 19.72
C VAL A 58 -6.55 6.98 19.05
N ASP A 59 -7.40 6.28 19.79
CA ASP A 59 -8.23 5.24 19.19
C ASP A 59 -9.23 5.89 18.21
N LEU A 60 -9.22 5.46 16.95
CA LEU A 60 -10.20 5.90 15.95
C LEU A 60 -11.65 5.74 16.44
N ASN A 61 -11.87 4.76 17.29
CA ASN A 61 -13.18 4.51 17.89
C ASN A 61 -13.63 5.59 18.89
N GLU A 62 -12.74 6.49 19.32
CA GLU A 62 -13.07 7.66 20.15
C GLU A 62 -13.46 8.88 19.30
N LEU A 63 -13.26 8.83 17.98
CA LEU A 63 -13.73 9.88 17.07
C LEU A 63 -15.25 9.86 16.97
N GLU A 64 -15.82 11.04 16.87
CA GLU A 64 -17.26 11.18 16.67
C GLU A 64 -17.60 10.79 15.21
N VAL A 65 -18.59 9.92 15.06
CA VAL A 65 -19.16 9.63 13.74
C VAL A 65 -19.97 10.86 13.31
N PRO A 66 -19.70 11.44 12.15
CA PRO A 66 -20.48 12.59 11.68
C PRO A 66 -21.95 12.20 11.48
N GLU A 67 -22.84 13.17 11.59
CA GLU A 67 -24.25 12.94 11.30
C GLU A 67 -24.44 12.64 9.81
N ILE A 68 -24.89 11.42 9.50
CA ILE A 68 -25.03 10.93 8.13
C ILE A 68 -26.51 10.86 7.75
N THR A 69 -26.90 11.57 6.70
CA THR A 69 -28.23 11.41 6.10
C THR A 69 -28.27 10.14 5.28
N THR A 70 -28.93 9.11 5.80
CA THR A 70 -28.99 7.80 5.15
C THR A 70 -29.79 7.82 3.86
N ARG A 71 -29.33 7.05 2.86
CA ARG A 71 -29.98 6.83 1.56
C ARG A 71 -30.50 5.41 1.47
N ASP A 72 -31.41 5.15 0.56
CA ASP A 72 -31.94 3.81 0.32
C ASP A 72 -31.09 3.02 -0.69
N GLU A 73 -30.31 3.71 -1.50
CA GLU A 73 -29.49 3.10 -2.54
C GLU A 73 -28.35 2.27 -1.91
N LYS A 74 -28.16 1.10 -2.51
CA LYS A 74 -27.14 0.15 -2.11
C LYS A 74 -25.96 0.16 -3.07
N VAL A 75 -24.76 0.06 -2.53
CA VAL A 75 -23.51 -0.11 -3.30
C VAL A 75 -22.82 -1.38 -2.86
N ALA A 76 -22.45 -2.23 -3.82
CA ALA A 76 -21.66 -3.42 -3.58
C ALA A 76 -20.18 -3.14 -3.86
N ILE A 77 -19.32 -3.66 -3.02
CA ILE A 77 -17.86 -3.60 -3.19
C ILE A 77 -17.31 -5.02 -3.18
N ILE A 78 -16.49 -5.37 -4.14
CA ILE A 78 -15.83 -6.67 -4.26
C ILE A 78 -14.37 -6.51 -3.87
N GLY A 79 -14.00 -7.02 -2.68
CA GLY A 79 -12.68 -6.94 -2.08
C GLY A 79 -12.58 -5.93 -0.94
N ALA A 80 -12.13 -6.40 0.23
CA ALA A 80 -11.89 -5.61 1.44
C ALA A 80 -10.42 -5.19 1.56
N GLY A 81 -9.74 -4.92 0.45
CA GLY A 81 -8.41 -4.31 0.39
C GLY A 81 -8.48 -2.78 0.54
N PRO A 82 -7.33 -2.06 0.49
CA PRO A 82 -7.28 -0.62 0.73
C PRO A 82 -8.20 0.19 -0.19
N ALA A 83 -8.33 -0.17 -1.47
CA ALA A 83 -9.22 0.52 -2.40
C ALA A 83 -10.70 0.32 -2.01
N GLY A 84 -11.10 -0.93 -1.73
CA GLY A 84 -12.49 -1.25 -1.36
C GLY A 84 -12.90 -0.65 -0.02
N LEU A 85 -12.03 -0.72 0.99
CA LEU A 85 -12.27 -0.13 2.31
C LEU A 85 -12.39 1.40 2.23
N THR A 86 -11.55 2.05 1.41
CA THR A 86 -11.63 3.50 1.19
C THR A 86 -12.90 3.89 0.46
N ALA A 87 -13.25 3.18 -0.61
CA ALA A 87 -14.50 3.42 -1.33
C ALA A 87 -15.71 3.25 -0.40
N ALA A 88 -15.70 2.22 0.44
CA ALA A 88 -16.76 1.99 1.43
C ALA A 88 -16.89 3.14 2.43
N TYR A 89 -15.75 3.62 2.94
CA TYR A 89 -15.71 4.73 3.89
C TYR A 89 -16.39 5.98 3.33
N PHE A 90 -15.98 6.44 2.16
CA PHE A 90 -16.53 7.68 1.57
C PHE A 90 -17.97 7.52 1.11
N LEU A 91 -18.35 6.35 0.58
CA LEU A 91 -19.74 6.08 0.21
C LEU A 91 -20.66 6.02 1.43
N ALA A 92 -20.20 5.45 2.54
CA ALA A 92 -20.95 5.42 3.78
C ALA A 92 -21.12 6.84 4.36
N LEU A 93 -20.08 7.68 4.32
CA LEU A 93 -20.17 9.09 4.71
C LEU A 93 -21.18 9.88 3.85
N ASP A 94 -21.34 9.54 2.56
CA ASP A 94 -22.37 10.13 1.67
C ASP A 94 -23.76 9.47 1.87
N GLY A 95 -23.91 8.58 2.81
CA GLY A 95 -25.17 8.00 3.27
C GLY A 95 -25.61 6.72 2.56
N PHE A 96 -24.83 6.18 1.62
CA PHE A 96 -25.17 4.94 0.91
C PHE A 96 -25.09 3.71 1.83
N LYS A 97 -25.94 2.72 1.56
CA LYS A 97 -25.87 1.39 2.19
C LYS A 97 -24.79 0.57 1.50
N VAL A 98 -23.65 0.38 2.15
CA VAL A 98 -22.49 -0.28 1.54
C VAL A 98 -22.32 -1.69 2.07
N THR A 99 -22.16 -2.66 1.17
CA THR A 99 -21.79 -4.04 1.50
C THR A 99 -20.53 -4.43 0.76
N ILE A 100 -19.50 -4.84 1.51
CA ILE A 100 -18.25 -5.40 0.97
C ILE A 100 -18.35 -6.90 0.96
N TYR A 101 -17.97 -7.54 -0.15
CA TYR A 101 -17.82 -8.98 -0.33
C TYR A 101 -16.34 -9.33 -0.40
N GLU A 102 -15.84 -10.09 0.56
CA GLU A 102 -14.44 -10.45 0.69
C GLU A 102 -14.27 -11.98 0.60
N ALA A 103 -13.39 -12.41 -0.31
CA ALA A 103 -13.13 -13.83 -0.54
C ALA A 103 -12.38 -14.51 0.61
N LEU A 104 -11.55 -13.75 1.33
CA LEU A 104 -10.77 -14.23 2.47
C LEU A 104 -11.59 -14.21 3.77
N PRO A 105 -11.16 -14.96 4.79
CA PRO A 105 -11.80 -14.92 6.12
C PRO A 105 -11.50 -13.64 6.90
N VAL A 106 -10.64 -12.76 6.39
CA VAL A 106 -10.16 -11.52 7.02
C VAL A 106 -10.18 -10.36 6.02
N GLY A 107 -10.35 -9.14 6.52
CA GLY A 107 -10.25 -7.92 5.72
C GLY A 107 -8.82 -7.38 5.66
N GLY A 108 -8.59 -6.39 4.80
CA GLY A 108 -7.31 -5.72 4.59
C GLY A 108 -6.62 -6.10 3.27
N GLY A 109 -7.04 -7.19 2.59
CA GLY A 109 -6.39 -7.64 1.36
C GLY A 109 -4.89 -7.86 1.54
N MET A 110 -4.07 -7.37 0.61
CA MET A 110 -2.61 -7.51 0.68
C MET A 110 -1.97 -6.83 1.90
N LEU A 111 -2.61 -5.84 2.51
CA LEU A 111 -2.16 -5.29 3.80
C LEU A 111 -2.14 -6.36 4.91
N ARG A 112 -3.10 -7.29 4.88
CA ARG A 112 -3.28 -8.34 5.90
C ARG A 112 -2.51 -9.62 5.59
N VAL A 113 -2.44 -10.01 4.31
CA VAL A 113 -1.90 -11.30 3.90
C VAL A 113 -0.59 -11.21 3.11
N GLY A 114 -0.15 -10.01 2.77
CA GLY A 114 1.09 -9.77 2.02
C GLY A 114 2.15 -9.03 2.80
N ILE A 115 1.76 -8.22 3.81
CA ILE A 115 2.67 -7.50 4.68
C ILE A 115 2.75 -8.24 6.01
N PRO A 116 3.95 -8.65 6.48
CA PRO A 116 4.10 -9.40 7.72
C PRO A 116 3.70 -8.61 8.97
N ASP A 117 3.25 -9.33 10.00
CA ASP A 117 2.76 -8.76 11.26
C ASP A 117 3.81 -7.89 11.98
N TYR A 118 5.10 -8.19 11.82
CA TYR A 118 6.19 -7.40 12.39
C TYR A 118 6.39 -6.02 11.74
N ARG A 119 5.76 -5.77 10.56
CA ARG A 119 5.68 -4.45 9.90
C ARG A 119 4.32 -3.79 10.08
N LEU A 120 3.26 -4.59 10.01
CA LEU A 120 1.88 -4.11 10.12
C LEU A 120 1.06 -5.07 10.98
N PRO A 121 0.97 -4.83 12.29
CA PRO A 121 0.22 -5.69 13.19
C PRO A 121 -1.25 -5.82 12.79
N PRO A 122 -1.83 -7.04 12.82
CA PRO A 122 -3.24 -7.30 12.50
C PRO A 122 -4.21 -6.43 13.28
N ALA A 123 -3.93 -6.14 14.54
CA ALA A 123 -4.77 -5.32 15.40
C ALA A 123 -4.97 -3.89 14.86
N ILE A 124 -3.97 -3.32 14.18
CA ILE A 124 -4.08 -2.00 13.55
C ILE A 124 -5.07 -2.07 12.38
N ILE A 125 -4.98 -3.14 11.57
CA ILE A 125 -5.88 -3.34 10.44
C ILE A 125 -7.31 -3.53 10.92
N GLU A 126 -7.50 -4.36 11.94
CA GLU A 126 -8.81 -4.65 12.52
C GLU A 126 -9.46 -3.41 13.12
N ASN A 127 -8.69 -2.60 13.85
CA ASN A 127 -9.16 -1.35 14.43
C ASN A 127 -9.67 -0.36 13.38
N GLU A 128 -8.94 -0.21 12.27
CA GLU A 128 -9.34 0.70 11.18
C GLU A 128 -10.51 0.15 10.35
N ILE A 129 -10.62 -1.16 10.20
CA ILE A 129 -11.81 -1.80 9.61
C ILE A 129 -13.03 -1.62 10.51
N ASP A 130 -12.88 -1.76 11.82
CA ASP A 130 -13.98 -1.56 12.77
C ASP A 130 -14.46 -0.11 12.80
N TRP A 131 -13.55 0.85 12.64
CA TRP A 131 -13.91 2.25 12.42
C TRP A 131 -14.79 2.43 11.16
N ILE A 132 -14.42 1.82 10.04
CA ILE A 132 -15.21 1.88 8.81
C ILE A 132 -16.59 1.21 9.00
N LYS A 133 -16.66 0.09 9.71
CA LYS A 133 -17.92 -0.60 10.03
C LYS A 133 -18.85 0.23 10.91
N LYS A 134 -18.33 1.09 11.78
CA LYS A 134 -19.14 2.02 12.59
C LYS A 134 -19.95 3.00 11.75
N LEU A 135 -19.52 3.29 10.51
CA LEU A 135 -20.29 4.10 9.56
C LEU A 135 -21.46 3.34 8.93
N GLY A 136 -21.70 2.08 9.30
CA GLY A 136 -22.77 1.25 8.78
C GLY A 136 -22.38 0.34 7.62
N VAL A 137 -21.08 0.22 7.33
CA VAL A 137 -20.57 -0.69 6.29
C VAL A 137 -20.68 -2.14 6.76
N GLU A 138 -21.32 -2.99 5.96
CA GLU A 138 -21.37 -4.44 6.15
C GLU A 138 -20.23 -5.11 5.39
N ILE A 139 -19.52 -6.07 6.01
CA ILE A 139 -18.50 -6.89 5.34
C ILE A 139 -18.90 -8.36 5.42
N LYS A 140 -19.01 -9.02 4.26
CA LYS A 140 -19.29 -10.45 4.11
C LYS A 140 -18.01 -11.18 3.73
N TYR A 141 -17.39 -11.78 4.72
CA TYR A 141 -16.20 -12.61 4.53
C TYR A 141 -16.51 -13.95 3.89
N ASN A 142 -15.49 -14.66 3.36
CA ASN A 142 -15.61 -15.95 2.70
C ASN A 142 -16.63 -15.96 1.56
N THR A 143 -16.77 -14.82 0.86
CA THR A 143 -17.73 -14.62 -0.22
C THR A 143 -17.00 -14.19 -1.48
N ALA A 144 -16.75 -15.13 -2.38
CA ALA A 144 -15.92 -14.93 -3.55
C ALA A 144 -16.76 -14.59 -4.80
N TRP A 145 -16.32 -13.58 -5.54
CA TRP A 145 -16.86 -13.29 -6.87
C TRP A 145 -16.58 -14.44 -7.84
N GLY A 146 -17.56 -14.75 -8.68
CA GLY A 146 -17.53 -15.87 -9.65
C GLY A 146 -17.94 -17.22 -9.05
N LYS A 147 -17.92 -17.36 -7.71
CA LYS A 147 -18.34 -18.56 -7.01
C LYS A 147 -19.64 -18.34 -6.21
N ASP A 148 -19.62 -17.36 -5.31
CA ASP A 148 -20.71 -17.13 -4.36
C ASP A 148 -21.60 -15.94 -4.79
N ILE A 149 -21.04 -14.98 -5.51
CA ILE A 149 -21.72 -13.81 -6.06
C ILE A 149 -21.33 -13.59 -7.52
N THR A 150 -22.23 -12.92 -8.27
CA THR A 150 -21.97 -12.41 -9.63
C THR A 150 -22.37 -10.96 -9.73
N ILE A 151 -21.82 -10.21 -10.69
CA ILE A 151 -22.19 -8.79 -10.90
C ILE A 151 -23.68 -8.68 -11.23
N ASP A 152 -24.21 -9.56 -12.10
CA ASP A 152 -25.65 -9.56 -12.43
C ASP A 152 -26.51 -9.85 -11.21
N GLY A 153 -26.13 -10.85 -10.38
CA GLY A 153 -26.84 -11.15 -9.14
C GLY A 153 -26.87 -9.99 -8.16
N LEU A 154 -25.78 -9.21 -8.07
CA LEU A 154 -25.76 -8.00 -7.23
C LEU A 154 -26.74 -6.93 -7.74
N PHE A 155 -26.83 -6.71 -9.05
CA PHE A 155 -27.84 -5.79 -9.60
C PHE A 155 -29.26 -6.32 -9.40
N ASP A 156 -29.51 -7.63 -9.55
CA ASP A 156 -30.79 -8.27 -9.27
C ASP A 156 -31.19 -8.15 -7.78
N ASP A 157 -30.23 -8.16 -6.86
CA ASP A 157 -30.40 -7.90 -5.41
C ASP A 157 -30.64 -6.42 -5.09
N GLY A 158 -30.67 -5.56 -6.10
CA GLY A 158 -31.04 -4.15 -6.01
C GLY A 158 -29.88 -3.20 -5.71
N PHE A 159 -28.63 -3.66 -5.80
CA PHE A 159 -27.48 -2.76 -5.77
C PHE A 159 -27.52 -1.81 -6.99
N LYS A 160 -27.16 -0.55 -6.79
CA LYS A 160 -27.17 0.47 -7.86
C LYS A 160 -25.84 0.63 -8.56
N SER A 161 -24.78 0.18 -7.91
CA SER A 161 -23.41 0.20 -8.44
C SER A 161 -22.57 -0.89 -7.80
N VAL A 162 -21.52 -1.31 -8.51
CA VAL A 162 -20.54 -2.29 -8.06
C VAL A 162 -19.14 -1.69 -8.23
N PHE A 163 -18.32 -1.75 -7.17
CA PHE A 163 -16.91 -1.41 -7.23
C PHE A 163 -16.06 -2.68 -7.13
N ILE A 164 -15.13 -2.88 -8.07
CA ILE A 164 -14.21 -4.01 -8.13
C ILE A 164 -12.84 -3.57 -7.61
N GLY A 165 -12.46 -4.03 -6.41
CA GLY A 165 -11.20 -3.75 -5.76
C GLY A 165 -10.48 -5.02 -5.34
N ILE A 166 -10.41 -6.03 -6.22
CA ILE A 166 -9.86 -7.36 -5.92
C ILE A 166 -8.33 -7.42 -5.83
N GLY A 167 -7.64 -6.36 -6.24
CA GLY A 167 -6.18 -6.26 -6.17
C GLY A 167 -5.44 -7.26 -7.06
N CYS A 168 -4.15 -7.49 -6.74
CA CYS A 168 -3.24 -8.40 -7.45
C CYS A 168 -2.83 -9.55 -6.53
N HIS A 169 -3.51 -10.69 -6.59
CA HIS A 169 -3.24 -11.85 -5.75
C HIS A 169 -2.56 -13.03 -6.48
N LYS A 170 -2.35 -12.90 -7.79
CA LYS A 170 -1.71 -13.93 -8.60
C LYS A 170 -0.23 -13.59 -8.82
N ASN A 171 0.64 -14.55 -8.55
CA ASN A 171 2.07 -14.38 -8.77
C ASN A 171 2.42 -14.39 -10.27
N MET A 172 3.47 -13.66 -10.64
CA MET A 172 4.10 -13.81 -11.96
C MET A 172 5.02 -15.01 -11.96
N GLU A 173 5.02 -15.78 -13.06
CA GLU A 173 5.89 -16.92 -13.28
C GLU A 173 7.23 -16.46 -13.86
N MET A 174 8.32 -17.12 -13.46
CA MET A 174 9.67 -16.87 -14.02
C MET A 174 9.79 -17.44 -15.44
N GLY A 175 9.00 -18.46 -15.76
CA GLY A 175 9.02 -19.16 -17.05
C GLY A 175 10.27 -20.04 -17.22
N ILE A 176 10.78 -20.61 -16.15
CA ILE A 176 11.94 -21.49 -16.16
C ILE A 176 11.55 -22.94 -15.82
N PRO A 177 12.31 -23.95 -16.28
CA PRO A 177 12.03 -25.33 -15.95
C PRO A 177 12.01 -25.60 -14.45
N GLY A 178 11.03 -26.38 -13.97
CA GLY A 178 10.89 -26.86 -12.61
C GLY A 178 10.18 -25.90 -11.64
N GLU A 179 9.50 -24.86 -12.13
CA GLU A 179 8.70 -23.98 -11.26
C GLU A 179 7.50 -24.65 -10.58
N ASP A 180 7.10 -25.83 -11.05
CA ASP A 180 5.99 -26.66 -10.55
C ASP A 180 6.41 -27.73 -9.55
N LEU A 181 7.72 -27.83 -9.23
CA LEU A 181 8.25 -28.80 -8.29
C LEU A 181 7.76 -28.55 -6.85
N GLU A 182 7.66 -29.64 -6.07
CA GLU A 182 7.44 -29.54 -4.63
C GLU A 182 8.59 -28.76 -3.98
N GLY A 183 8.24 -27.80 -3.13
CA GLY A 183 9.20 -26.87 -2.50
C GLY A 183 9.34 -25.53 -3.24
N VAL A 184 8.70 -25.35 -4.40
CA VAL A 184 8.58 -24.03 -5.05
C VAL A 184 7.24 -23.40 -4.66
N VAL A 185 7.28 -22.25 -3.96
CA VAL A 185 6.09 -21.57 -3.44
C VAL A 185 6.19 -20.08 -3.77
N SER A 186 5.17 -19.52 -4.43
CA SER A 186 5.20 -18.09 -4.75
C SER A 186 5.24 -17.21 -3.49
N GLY A 187 5.90 -16.04 -3.58
CA GLY A 187 6.04 -15.10 -2.45
C GLY A 187 4.69 -14.69 -1.86
N VAL A 188 3.69 -14.42 -2.71
CA VAL A 188 2.34 -14.07 -2.27
C VAL A 188 1.68 -15.20 -1.49
N LYS A 189 1.77 -16.44 -2.01
CA LYS A 189 1.21 -17.61 -1.32
C LYS A 189 1.94 -17.87 -0.01
N PHE A 190 3.27 -17.79 0.00
CA PHE A 190 4.09 -17.99 1.19
C PHE A 190 3.70 -17.02 2.31
N LEU A 191 3.64 -15.72 2.01
CA LEU A 191 3.26 -14.69 2.98
C LEU A 191 1.81 -14.85 3.45
N LYS A 192 0.88 -15.17 2.52
CA LYS A 192 -0.50 -15.41 2.88
C LYS A 192 -0.67 -16.62 3.81
N ASP A 193 -0.02 -17.73 3.50
CA ASP A 193 -0.11 -18.94 4.32
C ASP A 193 0.51 -18.71 5.72
N ALA A 194 1.58 -17.92 5.81
CA ALA A 194 2.16 -17.49 7.08
C ALA A 194 1.19 -16.59 7.88
N ALA A 195 0.62 -15.55 7.24
CA ALA A 195 -0.27 -14.59 7.87
C ALA A 195 -1.61 -15.22 8.34
N LEU A 196 -2.11 -16.23 7.62
CA LEU A 196 -3.33 -16.95 7.99
C LEU A 196 -3.07 -18.14 8.94
N GLY A 197 -1.79 -18.43 9.24
CA GLY A 197 -1.40 -19.52 10.13
C GLY A 197 -1.51 -20.92 9.50
N ASP A 198 -1.62 -21.01 8.19
CA ASP A 198 -1.61 -22.27 7.45
C ASP A 198 -0.18 -22.84 7.38
N LEU A 199 0.83 -21.98 7.31
CA LEU A 199 2.25 -22.33 7.42
C LEU A 199 2.71 -22.15 8.88
N LYS A 200 3.27 -23.19 9.50
CA LYS A 200 3.67 -23.19 10.93
C LYS A 200 5.16 -23.00 11.14
N GLU A 201 5.97 -23.60 10.29
CA GLU A 201 7.44 -23.60 10.39
C GLU A 201 8.04 -23.69 8.99
N VAL A 202 9.27 -23.21 8.87
CA VAL A 202 10.11 -23.32 7.68
C VAL A 202 11.42 -24.01 8.10
N LYS A 203 11.86 -24.99 7.32
CA LYS A 203 13.12 -25.73 7.61
C LYS A 203 14.00 -25.77 6.37
N GLY A 204 15.28 -25.88 6.59
CA GLY A 204 16.28 -25.95 5.53
C GLY A 204 16.64 -24.58 4.96
N ASN A 205 17.27 -24.63 3.80
CA ASN A 205 17.74 -23.44 3.10
C ASN A 205 16.64 -22.86 2.22
N VAL A 206 16.38 -21.57 2.36
CA VAL A 206 15.39 -20.84 1.56
C VAL A 206 16.10 -19.90 0.61
N ALA A 207 15.79 -20.00 -0.68
CA ALA A 207 16.24 -19.04 -1.66
C ALA A 207 15.05 -18.28 -2.25
N ILE A 208 15.12 -16.96 -2.23
CA ILE A 208 14.09 -16.05 -2.74
C ILE A 208 14.60 -15.42 -4.03
N VAL A 209 13.78 -15.36 -5.05
CA VAL A 209 14.09 -14.69 -6.33
C VAL A 209 13.30 -13.40 -6.44
N GLY A 210 13.99 -12.28 -6.39
CA GLY A 210 13.37 -10.96 -6.49
C GLY A 210 14.14 -9.88 -5.76
N GLY A 211 13.70 -8.63 -5.83
CA GLY A 211 14.37 -7.50 -5.18
C GLY A 211 13.40 -6.41 -4.75
N GLY A 212 12.08 -6.69 -4.71
CA GLY A 212 11.06 -5.80 -4.17
C GLY A 212 10.71 -6.13 -2.72
N ASP A 213 9.81 -5.34 -2.13
CA ASP A 213 9.39 -5.49 -0.73
C ASP A 213 8.86 -6.91 -0.43
N VAL A 214 8.13 -7.54 -1.37
CA VAL A 214 7.66 -8.94 -1.22
C VAL A 214 8.82 -9.92 -1.03
N ALA A 215 9.97 -9.71 -1.70
CA ALA A 215 11.14 -10.56 -1.55
C ALA A 215 11.79 -10.38 -0.19
N ILE A 216 11.90 -9.13 0.27
CA ILE A 216 12.41 -8.80 1.61
C ILE A 216 11.49 -9.38 2.69
N ASP A 217 10.17 -9.16 2.56
CA ASP A 217 9.17 -9.65 3.51
C ASP A 217 9.16 -11.19 3.59
N ALA A 218 9.24 -11.88 2.45
CA ALA A 218 9.33 -13.32 2.41
C ALA A 218 10.62 -13.85 3.08
N ALA A 219 11.75 -13.18 2.85
CA ALA A 219 13.04 -13.56 3.44
C ALA A 219 13.02 -13.39 4.95
N ARG A 220 12.62 -12.24 5.45
CA ARG A 220 12.54 -11.93 6.89
C ARG A 220 11.51 -12.82 7.59
N THR A 221 10.41 -13.16 6.92
CA THR A 221 9.39 -14.09 7.42
C THR A 221 9.94 -15.52 7.50
N ALA A 222 10.62 -16.01 6.45
CA ALA A 222 11.21 -17.34 6.44
C ALA A 222 12.23 -17.53 7.57
N LEU A 223 13.05 -16.50 7.83
CA LEU A 223 14.02 -16.52 8.93
C LEU A 223 13.32 -16.65 10.29
N ARG A 224 12.28 -15.83 10.55
CA ARG A 224 11.49 -15.89 11.80
C ARG A 224 10.74 -17.20 11.98
N MET A 225 10.39 -17.87 10.89
CA MET A 225 9.73 -19.18 10.92
C MET A 225 10.67 -20.36 11.09
N GLY A 226 12.00 -20.11 11.17
CA GLY A 226 12.99 -21.12 11.51
C GLY A 226 13.80 -21.69 10.35
N ALA A 227 13.88 -20.99 9.21
CA ALA A 227 14.80 -21.36 8.12
C ALA A 227 16.25 -21.38 8.60
N ASP A 228 17.01 -22.40 8.20
CA ASP A 228 18.43 -22.55 8.59
C ASP A 228 19.32 -21.49 7.93
N LYS A 229 19.02 -21.17 6.68
CA LYS A 229 19.67 -20.13 5.89
C LYS A 229 18.68 -19.50 4.94
N VAL A 230 18.73 -18.17 4.80
CA VAL A 230 17.90 -17.42 3.86
C VAL A 230 18.78 -16.60 2.93
N SER A 231 18.56 -16.72 1.62
CA SER A 231 19.24 -15.93 0.61
C SER A 231 18.28 -15.33 -0.40
N ILE A 232 18.57 -14.09 -0.81
CA ILE A 232 17.85 -13.40 -1.88
C ILE A 232 18.73 -13.37 -3.13
N LEU A 233 18.21 -13.85 -4.24
CA LEU A 233 18.87 -13.84 -5.55
C LEU A 233 18.31 -12.71 -6.38
N TYR A 234 19.14 -11.70 -6.68
CA TYR A 234 18.72 -10.55 -7.43
C TYR A 234 19.56 -10.30 -8.67
N ARG A 235 18.89 -10.10 -9.81
CA ARG A 235 19.55 -9.99 -11.14
C ARG A 235 20.28 -8.69 -11.42
N ARG A 236 20.15 -7.67 -10.55
CA ARG A 236 20.84 -6.37 -10.63
C ARG A 236 21.64 -6.11 -9.36
N THR A 237 22.05 -4.87 -9.12
CA THR A 237 22.70 -4.46 -7.87
C THR A 237 21.71 -3.84 -6.88
N GLN A 238 22.14 -3.53 -5.67
CA GLN A 238 21.33 -2.89 -4.64
C GLN A 238 20.69 -1.59 -5.15
N LYS A 239 21.45 -0.79 -5.92
CA LYS A 239 20.97 0.48 -6.46
C LYS A 239 19.71 0.34 -7.34
N GLU A 240 19.55 -0.78 -8.01
CA GLU A 240 18.40 -1.05 -8.87
C GLU A 240 17.30 -1.87 -8.15
N MET A 241 17.46 -2.19 -6.87
CA MET A 241 16.40 -2.84 -6.10
C MET A 241 15.18 -1.90 -5.98
N PRO A 242 13.97 -2.40 -6.23
CA PRO A 242 12.77 -1.61 -6.00
C PRO A 242 12.32 -1.58 -4.52
N ALA A 243 12.87 -2.45 -3.66
CA ALA A 243 12.64 -2.41 -2.23
C ALA A 243 13.25 -1.14 -1.61
N ARG A 244 12.66 -0.63 -0.54
CA ARG A 244 13.16 0.53 0.17
C ARG A 244 14.49 0.25 0.84
N ASP A 245 15.35 1.26 0.89
CA ASP A 245 16.70 1.13 1.47
C ASP A 245 16.64 0.65 2.93
N GLU A 246 15.71 1.16 3.73
CA GLU A 246 15.53 0.76 5.13
C GLU A 246 15.17 -0.74 5.27
N GLU A 247 14.33 -1.26 4.36
CA GLU A 247 13.97 -2.69 4.37
C GLU A 247 15.14 -3.58 3.95
N ILE A 248 15.96 -3.11 3.01
CA ILE A 248 17.19 -3.80 2.59
C ILE A 248 18.20 -3.84 3.75
N GLU A 249 18.39 -2.71 4.43
CA GLU A 249 19.26 -2.61 5.61
C GLU A 249 18.78 -3.54 6.72
N ASP A 250 17.49 -3.55 7.02
CA ASP A 250 16.89 -4.45 8.01
C ASP A 250 17.14 -5.94 7.67
N ALA A 251 16.98 -6.30 6.39
CA ALA A 251 17.24 -7.68 5.96
C ALA A 251 18.71 -8.08 6.14
N LEU A 252 19.63 -7.17 5.82
CA LEU A 252 21.07 -7.39 6.00
C LEU A 252 21.45 -7.48 7.49
N GLU A 253 20.90 -6.60 8.33
CA GLU A 253 21.10 -6.63 9.78
C GLU A 253 20.59 -7.96 10.41
N GLU A 254 19.48 -8.49 9.91
CA GLU A 254 18.89 -9.75 10.33
C GLU A 254 19.65 -10.98 9.80
N GLY A 255 20.72 -10.80 9.00
CA GLY A 255 21.60 -11.86 8.52
C GLY A 255 21.16 -12.53 7.23
N ILE A 256 20.26 -11.92 6.46
CA ILE A 256 19.86 -12.42 5.14
C ILE A 256 20.98 -12.17 4.13
N ASP A 257 21.35 -13.21 3.37
CA ASP A 257 22.41 -13.17 2.34
C ASP A 257 21.81 -12.65 1.01
N ILE A 258 22.06 -11.38 0.67
CA ILE A 258 21.59 -10.80 -0.61
C ILE A 258 22.67 -10.98 -1.68
N GLN A 259 22.40 -11.85 -2.62
CA GLN A 259 23.29 -12.18 -3.74
C GLN A 259 22.90 -11.40 -5.00
N PHE A 260 23.64 -10.35 -5.27
CA PHE A 260 23.45 -9.52 -6.45
C PHE A 260 23.99 -10.15 -7.73
N LEU A 261 23.49 -9.69 -8.87
CA LEU A 261 23.89 -10.11 -10.20
C LEU A 261 23.75 -11.63 -10.41
N ARG A 262 22.61 -12.17 -9.93
CA ARG A 262 22.24 -13.58 -10.04
C ARG A 262 20.85 -13.69 -10.67
N ALA A 263 20.73 -14.41 -11.77
CA ALA A 263 19.44 -14.72 -12.36
C ALA A 263 19.20 -16.23 -12.36
N PRO A 264 18.00 -16.69 -12.03
CA PRO A 264 17.62 -18.09 -12.10
C PRO A 264 17.52 -18.55 -13.57
N VAL A 265 17.86 -19.80 -13.83
CA VAL A 265 17.79 -20.42 -15.17
C VAL A 265 16.93 -21.68 -15.16
N GLU A 266 17.03 -22.47 -14.09
CA GLU A 266 16.41 -23.78 -13.98
C GLU A 266 16.37 -24.20 -12.49
N MET A 267 15.31 -24.86 -12.05
CA MET A 267 15.28 -25.53 -10.75
C MET A 267 16.03 -26.85 -10.83
N VAL A 268 16.80 -27.16 -9.77
CA VAL A 268 17.47 -28.44 -9.64
C VAL A 268 16.56 -29.40 -8.89
N GLU A 269 16.20 -30.50 -9.55
CA GLU A 269 15.26 -31.50 -9.04
C GLU A 269 15.99 -32.71 -8.45
N LYS A 270 15.40 -33.27 -7.40
CA LYS A 270 15.69 -34.63 -6.92
C LYS A 270 14.39 -35.23 -6.35
N ASP A 271 13.98 -36.37 -6.89
CA ASP A 271 12.79 -37.13 -6.43
C ASP A 271 11.49 -36.29 -6.41
N GLY A 272 11.28 -35.43 -7.41
CA GLY A 272 10.11 -34.57 -7.54
C GLY A 272 10.15 -33.30 -6.68
N LYS A 273 11.25 -33.04 -5.95
CA LYS A 273 11.42 -31.88 -5.09
C LYS A 273 12.54 -30.97 -5.57
N VAL A 274 12.41 -29.70 -5.28
CA VAL A 274 13.52 -28.77 -5.48
C VAL A 274 14.60 -29.04 -4.43
N VAL A 275 15.86 -29.06 -4.88
CA VAL A 275 17.05 -29.16 -4.01
C VAL A 275 18.04 -28.03 -4.26
N GLY A 276 17.73 -27.13 -5.18
CA GLY A 276 18.54 -25.98 -5.51
C GLY A 276 18.04 -25.25 -6.73
N ILE A 277 18.72 -24.19 -7.07
CA ILE A 277 18.47 -23.41 -8.27
C ILE A 277 19.76 -23.17 -9.05
N LYS A 278 19.73 -23.48 -10.32
CA LYS A 278 20.79 -23.12 -11.26
C LYS A 278 20.64 -21.65 -11.64
N CYS A 279 21.66 -20.87 -11.39
CA CYS A 279 21.75 -19.46 -11.67
C CYS A 279 22.82 -19.17 -12.69
N ILE A 280 22.68 -18.03 -13.38
CA ILE A 280 23.71 -17.45 -14.22
C ILE A 280 24.14 -16.09 -13.65
N ARG A 281 25.43 -15.76 -13.77
CA ARG A 281 25.91 -14.42 -13.39
C ARG A 281 25.42 -13.39 -14.39
N MET A 282 25.16 -12.18 -13.89
CA MET A 282 24.69 -11.06 -14.70
C MET A 282 25.71 -9.92 -14.67
N GLU A 283 25.70 -9.12 -15.72
CA GLU A 283 26.33 -7.80 -15.79
C GLU A 283 25.28 -6.74 -16.06
N LEU A 284 25.59 -5.48 -15.76
CA LEU A 284 24.67 -4.37 -16.02
C LEU A 284 25.00 -3.70 -17.35
N GLY A 285 24.07 -3.77 -18.28
CA GLY A 285 24.09 -3.06 -19.57
C GLY A 285 23.52 -1.64 -19.47
N GLU A 286 23.03 -1.12 -20.58
CA GLU A 286 22.40 0.20 -20.68
C GLU A 286 21.08 0.26 -19.90
N PRO A 287 20.64 1.47 -19.45
CA PRO A 287 19.36 1.64 -18.80
C PRO A 287 18.17 1.22 -19.67
N ASP A 288 17.15 0.65 -19.05
CA ASP A 288 15.86 0.37 -19.67
C ASP A 288 14.91 1.59 -19.63
N ALA A 289 13.68 1.44 -20.09
CA ALA A 289 12.69 2.51 -20.13
C ALA A 289 12.31 3.05 -18.72
N SER A 290 12.60 2.29 -17.66
CA SER A 290 12.40 2.71 -16.25
C SER A 290 13.63 3.43 -15.69
N GLY A 291 14.69 3.63 -16.47
CA GLY A 291 15.96 4.21 -16.04
C GLY A 291 16.88 3.24 -15.30
N ARG A 292 16.46 1.99 -15.04
CA ARG A 292 17.29 0.97 -14.38
C ARG A 292 18.14 0.23 -15.40
N ARG A 293 19.40 -0.06 -15.05
CA ARG A 293 20.32 -0.78 -15.93
C ARG A 293 19.82 -2.21 -16.20
N ARG A 294 19.87 -2.61 -17.47
CA ARG A 294 19.41 -3.95 -17.92
C ARG A 294 20.38 -5.02 -17.42
N PRO A 295 19.88 -6.13 -16.85
CA PRO A 295 20.72 -7.28 -16.54
C PRO A 295 21.03 -8.05 -17.84
N VAL A 296 22.30 -8.32 -18.08
CA VAL A 296 22.81 -9.08 -19.24
C VAL A 296 23.49 -10.36 -18.72
N PRO A 297 23.11 -11.56 -19.19
CA PRO A 297 23.72 -12.80 -18.74
C PRO A 297 25.17 -12.93 -19.23
N VAL A 298 26.04 -13.46 -18.36
CA VAL A 298 27.44 -13.81 -18.69
C VAL A 298 27.46 -15.27 -19.09
N GLU A 299 27.62 -15.57 -20.36
CA GLU A 299 27.63 -16.93 -20.89
C GLU A 299 28.70 -17.81 -20.22
N GLY A 300 28.35 -19.07 -19.90
CA GLY A 300 29.27 -20.03 -19.27
C GLY A 300 29.59 -19.76 -17.79
N SER A 301 28.79 -18.89 -17.15
CA SER A 301 28.98 -18.56 -15.72
C SER A 301 27.95 -19.22 -14.81
N GLU A 302 27.31 -20.28 -15.27
CA GLU A 302 26.28 -21.00 -14.53
C GLU A 302 26.84 -21.66 -13.27
N PHE A 303 26.05 -21.65 -12.21
CA PHE A 303 26.35 -22.27 -10.92
C PHE A 303 25.07 -22.67 -10.21
N VAL A 304 25.15 -23.50 -9.20
CA VAL A 304 24.00 -23.96 -8.41
C VAL A 304 24.06 -23.31 -7.03
N VAL A 305 22.90 -22.86 -6.55
CA VAL A 305 22.64 -22.45 -5.18
C VAL A 305 21.76 -23.53 -4.55
N ASP A 306 22.21 -24.15 -3.49
CA ASP A 306 21.44 -25.18 -2.77
C ASP A 306 20.28 -24.52 -2.03
N ALA A 307 19.09 -25.07 -2.18
CA ALA A 307 17.90 -24.63 -1.48
C ALA A 307 16.85 -25.73 -1.38
N ASP A 308 16.24 -25.86 -0.23
CA ASP A 308 15.15 -26.81 0.04
C ASP A 308 13.77 -26.18 -0.29
N ILE A 309 13.70 -24.86 -0.25
CA ILE A 309 12.51 -24.06 -0.60
C ILE A 309 12.92 -22.91 -1.51
N MET A 310 12.17 -22.74 -2.58
CA MET A 310 12.33 -21.65 -3.54
C MET A 310 11.11 -20.75 -3.53
N ILE A 311 11.34 -19.42 -3.39
CA ILE A 311 10.26 -18.44 -3.32
C ILE A 311 10.42 -17.40 -4.44
N PRO A 312 9.75 -17.59 -5.60
CA PRO A 312 9.64 -16.54 -6.61
C PRO A 312 8.85 -15.34 -6.08
N ALA A 313 9.47 -14.15 -6.10
CA ALA A 313 8.90 -12.87 -5.66
C ALA A 313 9.18 -11.78 -6.72
N ILE A 314 8.83 -12.07 -7.98
CA ILE A 314 9.16 -11.25 -9.16
C ILE A 314 8.04 -10.36 -9.66
N GLY A 315 6.94 -10.28 -8.92
CA GLY A 315 5.80 -9.44 -9.21
C GLY A 315 4.47 -10.18 -9.08
N GLN A 316 3.40 -9.42 -9.18
CA GLN A 316 2.01 -9.87 -9.02
C GLN A 316 1.17 -9.38 -10.21
N LYS A 317 0.05 -10.03 -10.43
CA LYS A 317 -0.95 -9.64 -11.42
C LYS A 317 -2.35 -9.87 -10.88
N THR A 318 -3.32 -9.21 -11.49
CA THR A 318 -4.73 -9.39 -11.19
C THR A 318 -5.17 -10.82 -11.51
N ASP A 319 -5.90 -11.46 -10.60
CA ASP A 319 -6.49 -12.77 -10.82
C ASP A 319 -7.92 -12.60 -11.35
N THR A 320 -8.06 -12.69 -12.66
CA THR A 320 -9.36 -12.60 -13.36
C THR A 320 -10.02 -13.96 -13.60
N SER A 321 -9.53 -15.03 -12.98
CA SER A 321 -10.12 -16.38 -13.10
C SER A 321 -11.54 -16.49 -12.53
N CYS A 322 -11.96 -15.53 -11.71
CA CYS A 322 -13.33 -15.37 -11.23
C CYS A 322 -14.30 -14.90 -12.31
N MET A 323 -13.81 -14.36 -13.43
CA MET A 323 -14.64 -13.90 -14.55
C MET A 323 -15.04 -15.05 -15.45
N THR A 324 -16.30 -15.05 -15.85
CA THR A 324 -16.87 -16.05 -16.81
C THR A 324 -16.85 -15.54 -18.24
N GLY A 325 -16.45 -14.27 -18.46
CA GLY A 325 -16.50 -13.56 -19.73
C GLY A 325 -17.89 -13.02 -20.09
N LYS A 326 -18.84 -13.08 -19.16
CA LYS A 326 -20.23 -12.58 -19.35
C LYS A 326 -20.51 -11.29 -18.58
N GLU A 327 -19.56 -10.85 -17.78
CA GLU A 327 -19.70 -9.68 -16.88
C GLU A 327 -19.86 -8.35 -17.64
N GLY A 328 -19.51 -8.32 -18.93
CA GLY A 328 -19.53 -7.09 -19.75
C GLY A 328 -18.46 -6.08 -19.35
N VAL A 329 -17.41 -6.53 -18.68
CA VAL A 329 -16.27 -5.73 -18.25
C VAL A 329 -15.05 -6.10 -19.09
N GLU A 330 -14.38 -5.12 -19.68
CA GLU A 330 -13.19 -5.29 -20.49
C GLU A 330 -11.92 -5.25 -19.66
N LEU A 331 -10.90 -5.96 -20.12
CA LEU A 331 -9.55 -5.94 -19.55
C LEU A 331 -8.59 -5.27 -20.53
N ASN A 332 -7.60 -4.59 -19.99
CA ASN A 332 -6.51 -4.01 -20.76
C ASN A 332 -5.55 -5.11 -21.26
N LYS A 333 -4.55 -4.72 -22.04
CA LYS A 333 -3.56 -5.64 -22.64
C LYS A 333 -2.68 -6.39 -21.62
N TRP A 334 -2.68 -5.97 -20.35
CA TRP A 334 -1.92 -6.61 -19.29
C TRP A 334 -2.80 -7.56 -18.44
N GLY A 335 -4.12 -7.56 -18.67
CA GLY A 335 -5.08 -8.40 -17.97
C GLY A 335 -5.70 -7.74 -16.74
N ASP A 336 -5.50 -6.44 -16.54
CA ASP A 336 -6.12 -5.64 -15.50
C ASP A 336 -7.40 -4.98 -16.02
N PHE A 337 -8.28 -4.48 -15.15
CA PHE A 337 -9.54 -3.85 -15.55
C PHE A 337 -9.30 -2.55 -16.32
N ASP A 338 -9.91 -2.44 -17.51
CA ASP A 338 -9.87 -1.21 -18.30
C ASP A 338 -10.94 -0.24 -17.81
N VAL A 339 -10.53 0.97 -17.41
CA VAL A 339 -11.41 1.98 -16.84
C VAL A 339 -11.15 3.37 -17.43
N ASP A 340 -12.15 4.22 -17.40
CA ASP A 340 -11.95 5.66 -17.63
C ASP A 340 -11.11 6.25 -16.49
N GLN A 341 -9.99 6.86 -16.84
CA GLN A 341 -8.96 7.31 -15.88
C GLN A 341 -9.40 8.47 -14.96
N VAL A 342 -10.56 9.06 -15.21
CA VAL A 342 -11.14 10.12 -14.35
C VAL A 342 -12.23 9.54 -13.46
N THR A 343 -13.09 8.68 -14.04
CA THR A 343 -14.28 8.19 -13.33
C THR A 343 -14.11 6.81 -12.73
N TYR A 344 -13.07 6.07 -13.08
CA TYR A 344 -12.88 4.67 -12.70
C TYR A 344 -14.01 3.74 -13.16
N GLN A 345 -14.87 4.20 -14.05
CA GLN A 345 -15.93 3.38 -14.63
C GLN A 345 -15.35 2.42 -15.68
N THR A 346 -15.75 1.16 -15.60
CA THR A 346 -15.40 0.13 -16.60
C THR A 346 -16.23 0.30 -17.88
N SER A 347 -16.04 -0.57 -18.87
CA SER A 347 -16.91 -0.66 -20.06
C SER A 347 -18.37 -0.98 -19.74
N ARG A 348 -18.66 -1.47 -18.53
CA ARG A 348 -20.03 -1.75 -18.07
C ARG A 348 -20.57 -0.61 -17.21
N GLU A 349 -21.72 -0.08 -17.60
CA GLU A 349 -22.41 0.97 -16.86
C GLU A 349 -22.70 0.55 -15.41
N GLY A 350 -22.43 1.46 -14.44
CA GLY A 350 -22.63 1.23 -13.02
C GLY A 350 -21.59 0.30 -12.38
N VAL A 351 -20.58 -0.18 -13.12
CA VAL A 351 -19.47 -0.98 -12.62
C VAL A 351 -18.19 -0.18 -12.69
N PHE A 352 -17.50 -0.10 -11.57
CA PHE A 352 -16.25 0.64 -11.39
C PHE A 352 -15.14 -0.31 -10.92
N ALA A 353 -13.89 0.02 -11.22
CA ALA A 353 -12.75 -0.72 -10.70
C ALA A 353 -11.62 0.23 -10.32
N GLY A 354 -10.76 -0.18 -9.38
CA GLY A 354 -9.63 0.64 -8.97
C GLY A 354 -8.66 -0.08 -8.02
N GLY A 355 -7.59 0.62 -7.68
CA GLY A 355 -6.44 0.05 -6.98
C GLY A 355 -5.67 -0.90 -7.90
N ASP A 356 -4.94 -1.84 -7.30
CA ASP A 356 -4.09 -2.77 -8.07
C ASP A 356 -4.85 -3.59 -9.11
N ALA A 357 -6.16 -3.73 -8.99
CA ALA A 357 -7.01 -4.41 -9.98
C ALA A 357 -7.04 -3.67 -11.33
N GLU A 358 -6.78 -2.36 -11.34
CA GLU A 358 -6.75 -1.49 -12.53
C GLU A 358 -5.31 -1.14 -12.94
N THR A 359 -4.44 -0.83 -11.98
CA THR A 359 -3.07 -0.36 -12.28
C THR A 359 -2.05 -1.48 -12.39
N GLY A 360 -2.38 -2.70 -11.97
CA GLY A 360 -1.38 -3.69 -11.56
C GLY A 360 -0.85 -3.37 -10.15
N ALA A 361 0.00 -4.24 -9.62
CA ALA A 361 0.53 -4.12 -8.25
C ALA A 361 1.26 -2.77 -8.03
N SER A 362 0.83 -2.02 -7.02
CA SER A 362 1.31 -0.67 -6.72
C SER A 362 1.39 -0.44 -5.20
N ILE A 363 1.58 0.82 -4.79
CA ILE A 363 1.66 1.20 -3.37
C ILE A 363 0.26 1.35 -2.76
N ALA A 364 0.13 0.99 -1.48
CA ALA A 364 -1.17 0.99 -0.78
C ALA A 364 -1.89 2.35 -0.83
N ILE A 365 -1.15 3.46 -0.76
CA ILE A 365 -1.73 4.80 -0.80
C ILE A 365 -2.35 5.12 -2.17
N ALA A 366 -1.83 4.55 -3.28
CA ALA A 366 -2.44 4.69 -4.60
C ALA A 366 -3.82 4.01 -4.65
N ALA A 367 -3.93 2.82 -4.03
CA ALA A 367 -5.21 2.13 -3.92
C ALA A 367 -6.23 2.90 -3.06
N VAL A 368 -5.77 3.58 -1.99
CA VAL A 368 -6.60 4.51 -1.20
C VAL A 368 -7.13 5.65 -2.09
N GLY A 369 -6.26 6.30 -2.85
CA GLY A 369 -6.65 7.37 -3.79
C GLY A 369 -7.67 6.89 -4.82
N ALA A 370 -7.43 5.73 -5.45
CA ALA A 370 -8.35 5.14 -6.42
C ALA A 370 -9.73 4.84 -5.80
N GLY A 371 -9.77 4.32 -4.57
CA GLY A 371 -11.00 4.07 -3.84
C GLY A 371 -11.79 5.35 -3.55
N HIS A 372 -11.11 6.43 -3.16
CA HIS A 372 -11.72 7.73 -2.93
C HIS A 372 -12.31 8.31 -4.23
N GLU A 373 -11.54 8.36 -5.30
CA GLU A 373 -11.97 8.89 -6.59
C GLU A 373 -13.13 8.07 -7.19
N ALA A 374 -13.09 6.75 -7.06
CA ALA A 374 -14.19 5.88 -7.47
C ALA A 374 -15.46 6.13 -6.64
N ALA A 375 -15.34 6.38 -5.33
CA ALA A 375 -16.49 6.69 -4.47
C ALA A 375 -17.19 7.97 -4.93
N ILE A 376 -16.45 9.02 -5.30
CA ILE A 376 -17.02 10.26 -5.86
C ILE A 376 -17.78 9.97 -7.17
N SER A 377 -17.19 9.13 -8.04
CA SER A 377 -17.83 8.75 -9.30
C SER A 377 -19.10 7.95 -9.09
N ILE A 378 -19.07 6.95 -8.20
CA ILE A 378 -20.22 6.11 -7.86
C ILE A 378 -21.35 6.96 -7.27
N SER A 379 -21.02 7.88 -6.36
CA SER A 379 -21.99 8.79 -5.77
C SER A 379 -22.68 9.65 -6.84
N ARG A 380 -21.91 10.28 -7.72
CA ARG A 380 -22.43 11.10 -8.81
C ARG A 380 -23.26 10.29 -9.80
N TYR A 381 -22.79 9.10 -10.17
CA TYR A 381 -23.50 8.17 -11.04
C TYR A 381 -24.91 7.86 -10.49
N ILE A 382 -24.99 7.46 -9.21
CA ILE A 382 -26.27 7.11 -8.59
C ILE A 382 -27.19 8.34 -8.47
N LYS A 383 -26.64 9.53 -8.22
CA LYS A 383 -27.38 10.79 -8.15
C LYS A 383 -27.78 11.35 -9.53
N GLY A 384 -27.29 10.77 -10.63
CA GLY A 384 -27.51 11.25 -12.00
C GLY A 384 -26.74 12.55 -12.30
N GLU A 385 -25.62 12.79 -11.62
CA GLU A 385 -24.75 13.94 -11.80
C GLU A 385 -23.63 13.64 -12.79
N ASP A 386 -23.01 14.68 -13.37
CA ASP A 386 -21.85 14.50 -14.23
C ASP A 386 -20.63 14.03 -13.41
N MET A 387 -20.17 12.79 -13.67
CA MET A 387 -19.03 12.19 -12.98
C MET A 387 -17.71 12.92 -13.24
N LYS A 388 -17.58 13.69 -14.32
CA LYS A 388 -16.36 14.42 -14.71
C LYS A 388 -16.37 15.90 -14.29
N SER A 389 -17.48 16.42 -13.78
CA SER A 389 -17.56 17.81 -13.34
C SER A 389 -16.50 18.11 -12.29
N ASP A 390 -15.81 19.24 -12.46
CA ASP A 390 -14.78 19.76 -11.55
C ASP A 390 -13.56 18.83 -11.27
N ARG A 391 -13.46 17.73 -12.02
CA ARG A 391 -12.32 16.82 -11.99
C ARG A 391 -11.28 17.19 -13.04
N LYS A 392 -10.64 18.33 -12.87
CA LYS A 392 -9.50 18.74 -13.69
C LYS A 392 -8.22 18.18 -13.07
N PRO A 393 -7.20 17.86 -13.89
CA PRO A 393 -5.87 17.61 -13.36
C PRO A 393 -5.48 18.76 -12.44
N LEU A 394 -4.90 18.42 -11.29
CA LEU A 394 -4.46 19.40 -10.31
C LEU A 394 -3.38 20.29 -10.94
N GLU A 395 -3.73 21.50 -11.37
CA GLU A 395 -2.74 22.50 -11.78
C GLU A 395 -2.14 23.09 -10.49
N VAL A 396 -0.92 22.65 -10.17
CA VAL A 396 -0.16 23.25 -9.07
C VAL A 396 0.41 24.57 -9.60
N PRO A 397 -0.07 25.73 -9.13
CA PRO A 397 0.47 27.01 -9.55
C PRO A 397 1.94 27.08 -9.15
N GLN A 398 2.75 27.72 -9.99
CA GLN A 398 4.12 28.04 -9.62
C GLN A 398 4.09 29.00 -8.42
N GLN A 399 4.62 28.55 -7.29
CA GLN A 399 4.54 29.28 -6.03
C GLN A 399 5.86 29.99 -5.75
N ASP A 400 5.79 31.25 -5.33
CA ASP A 400 6.92 31.95 -4.73
C ASP A 400 6.94 31.62 -3.24
N PHE A 401 7.76 30.65 -2.89
CA PHE A 401 7.94 30.27 -1.49
C PHE A 401 8.61 31.38 -0.66
N ASN A 402 8.22 31.49 0.59
CA ASN A 402 8.98 32.30 1.53
C ASN A 402 10.45 31.84 1.55
N PRO A 403 11.41 32.77 1.58
CA PRO A 403 12.82 32.40 1.68
C PRO A 403 13.07 31.60 2.97
N ILE A 404 13.95 30.60 2.88
CA ILE A 404 14.38 29.89 4.08
C ILE A 404 15.09 30.91 4.99
N PRO A 405 14.72 31.01 6.28
CA PRO A 405 15.37 31.96 7.20
C PRO A 405 16.89 31.71 7.30
N ASP A 406 17.68 32.77 7.37
CA ASP A 406 19.16 32.68 7.48
C ASP A 406 19.65 31.90 8.70
N LYS A 407 18.82 31.81 9.73
CA LYS A 407 19.11 31.09 10.98
C LYS A 407 17.98 30.12 11.28
N VAL A 408 18.17 28.88 10.84
CA VAL A 408 17.29 27.77 11.16
C VAL A 408 18.04 26.82 12.08
N GLU A 409 17.40 26.40 13.16
CA GLU A 409 17.94 25.34 14.01
C GLU A 409 17.96 24.03 13.25
N LEU A 410 19.15 23.38 13.22
CA LEU A 410 19.30 22.08 12.57
C LEU A 410 18.79 21.00 13.52
N VAL A 411 17.76 20.28 13.08
CA VAL A 411 17.17 19.15 13.80
C VAL A 411 17.32 17.90 12.92
N PRO A 412 18.22 16.99 13.26
CA PRO A 412 18.43 15.77 12.46
C PRO A 412 17.14 14.96 12.38
N ARG A 413 17.03 14.13 11.32
CA ARG A 413 15.89 13.22 11.17
C ARG A 413 15.82 12.31 12.39
N ILE A 414 14.62 12.20 12.95
CA ILE A 414 14.36 11.33 14.08
C ILE A 414 14.01 9.94 13.53
N HIS A 415 14.68 8.90 14.02
CA HIS A 415 14.40 7.52 13.70
C HIS A 415 13.55 6.90 14.80
N MET A 416 12.63 6.03 14.42
CA MET A 416 11.83 5.25 15.36
C MET A 416 12.72 4.29 16.16
N ASN A 417 12.35 4.08 17.43
CA ASN A 417 12.99 3.02 18.22
C ASN A 417 12.60 1.66 17.65
N ARG A 418 13.49 0.69 17.77
CA ARG A 418 13.28 -0.69 17.30
C ARG A 418 13.42 -1.67 18.45
N ILE A 419 12.73 -2.79 18.40
CA ILE A 419 12.93 -3.90 19.34
C ILE A 419 14.34 -4.51 19.17
N PRO A 420 14.90 -5.12 20.23
CA PRO A 420 16.22 -5.76 20.17
C PRO A 420 16.30 -6.84 19.08
N MET A 421 17.51 -7.05 18.52
CA MET A 421 17.73 -8.02 17.43
C MET A 421 17.30 -9.45 17.81
N GLU A 422 17.55 -9.89 19.04
CA GLU A 422 17.14 -11.21 19.53
C GLU A 422 15.61 -11.40 19.46
N GLU A 423 14.84 -10.36 19.80
CA GLU A 423 13.40 -10.36 19.71
C GLU A 423 12.92 -10.26 18.24
N ARG A 424 13.60 -9.44 17.41
CA ARG A 424 13.31 -9.32 15.96
C ARG A 424 13.41 -10.68 15.25
N LEU A 425 14.38 -11.51 15.63
CA LEU A 425 14.61 -12.81 14.99
C LEU A 425 13.71 -13.93 15.51
N SER A 426 13.12 -13.77 16.69
CA SER A 426 12.38 -14.83 17.39
C SER A 426 10.88 -14.56 17.49
N SER A 427 10.38 -13.40 17.01
CA SER A 427 8.98 -13.04 17.12
C SER A 427 8.45 -12.34 15.87
N PHE A 428 7.13 -12.20 15.82
CA PHE A 428 6.41 -11.36 14.85
C PHE A 428 5.92 -10.05 15.47
N ASN A 429 6.47 -9.66 16.63
CA ASN A 429 6.18 -8.37 17.24
C ASN A 429 6.59 -7.22 16.32
N GLU A 430 5.86 -6.11 16.36
CA GLU A 430 6.17 -4.94 15.55
C GLU A 430 7.60 -4.48 15.80
N VAL A 431 8.41 -4.39 14.74
CA VAL A 431 9.83 -4.06 14.85
C VAL A 431 10.04 -2.59 15.21
N GLU A 432 9.31 -1.70 14.58
CA GLU A 432 9.38 -0.27 14.80
C GLU A 432 8.35 0.16 15.85
N LEU A 433 8.83 0.76 16.94
CA LEU A 433 7.98 1.12 18.09
C LEU A 433 7.31 2.50 17.97
N GLY A 434 7.47 3.19 16.81
CA GLY A 434 6.98 4.55 16.64
C GLY A 434 7.86 5.60 17.32
N LEU A 435 7.37 6.85 17.38
CA LEU A 435 8.02 7.98 18.06
C LEU A 435 7.47 8.11 19.48
N THR A 436 8.33 8.60 20.38
CA THR A 436 7.87 9.15 21.65
C THR A 436 7.17 10.50 21.43
N GLU A 437 6.38 10.95 22.38
CA GLU A 437 5.70 12.24 22.32
C GLU A 437 6.70 13.39 22.11
N GLU A 438 7.82 13.36 22.84
CA GLU A 438 8.89 14.37 22.74
C GLU A 438 9.49 14.39 21.32
N GLN A 439 9.79 13.22 20.75
CA GLN A 439 10.31 13.07 19.40
C GLN A 439 9.31 13.59 18.35
N ALA A 440 8.06 13.21 18.46
CA ALA A 440 7.01 13.62 17.52
C ALA A 440 6.79 15.14 17.56
N ARG A 441 6.74 15.73 18.73
CA ARG A 441 6.60 17.20 18.87
C ARG A 441 7.83 17.94 18.36
N ALA A 442 9.03 17.44 18.61
CA ALA A 442 10.27 18.02 18.10
C ALA A 442 10.29 18.00 16.56
N ASP A 443 9.96 16.85 15.94
CA ASP A 443 9.93 16.73 14.48
C ASP A 443 8.83 17.60 13.84
N ALA A 444 7.64 17.65 14.44
CA ALA A 444 6.56 18.50 13.97
C ALA A 444 6.91 20.00 14.05
N ASN A 445 7.61 20.43 15.09
CA ASN A 445 7.98 21.84 15.34
C ASN A 445 9.17 22.33 14.50
N LYS A 446 9.90 21.44 13.81
CA LYS A 446 10.98 21.88 12.89
C LYS A 446 10.43 22.40 11.55
N CYS A 447 9.11 22.42 11.34
CA CYS A 447 8.49 22.94 10.13
C CYS A 447 8.95 24.39 9.86
N LEU A 448 9.28 24.68 8.60
CA LEU A 448 9.75 26.00 8.18
C LEU A 448 8.64 27.04 8.06
N ASP A 449 7.37 26.63 8.15
CA ASP A 449 6.20 27.47 7.80
C ASP A 449 6.44 28.24 6.50
N CYS A 450 7.11 27.58 5.54
CA CYS A 450 7.53 28.20 4.30
C CYS A 450 6.37 28.64 3.43
N MET A 451 5.18 28.10 3.71
CA MET A 451 3.91 28.44 3.12
C MET A 451 2.79 27.74 3.92
N VAL A 452 1.54 28.15 3.73
CA VAL A 452 0.42 27.29 4.14
C VAL A 452 0.52 26.01 3.32
N CYS A 453 0.80 24.86 3.94
CA CYS A 453 1.09 23.60 3.24
C CYS A 453 -0.02 23.20 2.25
N CYS A 454 -1.26 23.59 2.56
CA CYS A 454 -2.38 23.42 1.66
C CYS A 454 -2.31 24.22 0.35
N GLU A 455 -1.47 25.22 0.24
CA GLU A 455 -1.38 26.07 -0.96
C GLU A 455 -0.17 25.72 -1.85
N CYS A 456 0.91 25.17 -1.31
CA CYS A 456 2.07 24.79 -2.13
C CYS A 456 1.86 23.46 -2.89
N MET A 457 1.03 22.57 -2.36
CA MET A 457 0.60 21.31 -2.98
C MET A 457 1.71 20.37 -3.48
N GLU A 458 2.96 20.64 -3.19
CA GLU A 458 4.10 19.81 -3.66
C GLU A 458 4.02 18.39 -3.11
N CYS A 459 3.62 18.23 -1.83
CA CYS A 459 3.40 16.91 -1.26
C CYS A 459 2.19 16.19 -1.88
N VAL A 460 1.14 16.92 -2.27
CA VAL A 460 -0.03 16.38 -2.97
C VAL A 460 0.38 15.88 -4.36
N LYS A 461 1.14 16.69 -5.08
CA LYS A 461 1.68 16.34 -6.40
C LYS A 461 2.64 15.15 -6.32
N ALA A 462 3.55 15.13 -5.34
CA ALA A 462 4.49 14.03 -5.12
C ALA A 462 3.79 12.73 -4.74
N CYS A 463 2.70 12.80 -3.98
CA CYS A 463 1.92 11.61 -3.60
C CYS A 463 1.35 10.87 -4.81
N GLY A 464 1.03 11.57 -5.92
CA GLY A 464 0.53 10.96 -7.16
C GLY A 464 -0.78 10.14 -7.03
N ALA A 465 -1.21 9.89 -5.80
CA ALA A 465 -2.33 9.02 -5.46
C ALA A 465 -3.61 9.79 -5.10
N SER A 466 -3.58 11.13 -5.18
CA SER A 466 -4.69 12.02 -4.73
C SER A 466 -5.17 11.74 -3.29
N ALA A 467 -4.37 11.02 -2.50
CA ALA A 467 -4.71 10.65 -1.12
C ALA A 467 -4.43 11.78 -0.10
N LEU A 468 -3.80 12.86 -0.56
CA LEU A 468 -3.66 14.09 0.17
C LEU A 468 -4.60 15.11 -0.46
N THR A 469 -5.70 15.39 0.19
CA THR A 469 -6.59 16.50 -0.19
C THR A 469 -6.19 17.74 0.58
N VAL A 470 -6.26 18.85 -0.10
CA VAL A 470 -6.05 20.15 0.51
C VAL A 470 -7.37 20.89 0.41
N GLU A 471 -7.93 21.25 1.57
CA GLU A 471 -9.02 22.21 1.60
C GLU A 471 -8.45 23.55 1.12
N THR A 472 -8.66 23.86 -0.16
CA THR A 472 -8.34 25.20 -0.66
C THR A 472 -9.35 26.16 -0.06
N HIS A 473 -8.90 27.30 0.49
CA HIS A 473 -9.77 28.37 1.00
C HIS A 473 -10.70 28.98 -0.06
N GLN A 474 -10.84 28.35 -1.22
CA GLN A 474 -11.70 28.79 -2.31
C GLN A 474 -13.14 28.24 -2.24
N GLU A 475 -13.46 27.37 -1.31
CA GLU A 475 -14.86 27.02 -1.06
C GLU A 475 -15.57 28.22 -0.40
N LYS A 476 -16.40 28.86 -1.20
CA LYS A 476 -17.25 29.95 -0.76
C LYS A 476 -18.10 29.50 0.44
N GLY A 477 -17.78 30.02 1.63
CA GLY A 477 -18.66 29.90 2.77
C GLY A 477 -18.01 29.56 4.12
N CYS A 478 -16.72 29.26 4.22
CA CYS A 478 -16.04 29.09 5.51
C CYS A 478 -15.43 30.42 5.96
N GLU A 479 -16.18 31.22 6.69
CA GLU A 479 -15.58 32.24 7.55
C GLU A 479 -15.01 31.52 8.80
N GLN A 480 -13.72 31.23 8.82
CA GLN A 480 -13.00 30.92 10.05
C GLN A 480 -12.52 32.21 10.69
N GLN A 481 -13.01 32.51 11.89
CA GLN A 481 -12.47 33.54 12.72
C GLN A 481 -11.18 33.03 13.36
N VAL A 482 -10.05 33.44 12.83
CA VAL A 482 -8.73 33.11 13.38
C VAL A 482 -8.26 34.31 14.19
N ASP A 483 -8.11 34.13 15.50
CA ASP A 483 -7.45 35.13 16.37
C ASP A 483 -5.95 35.11 16.07
N VAL A 484 -5.51 36.04 15.23
CA VAL A 484 -4.10 36.23 14.91
C VAL A 484 -3.55 37.40 15.72
N GLY A 485 -2.40 37.21 16.37
CA GLY A 485 -1.71 38.25 17.15
C GLY A 485 -1.18 39.43 16.32
N SER A 486 -1.06 39.28 15.00
CA SER A 486 -0.77 40.36 14.06
C SER A 486 -1.06 39.93 12.62
N ILE A 487 -1.55 40.86 11.79
CA ILE A 487 -1.63 40.69 10.35
C ILE A 487 -0.57 41.58 9.73
N VAL A 488 0.36 40.99 8.98
CA VAL A 488 1.27 41.76 8.11
C VAL A 488 0.70 41.66 6.70
N LEU A 489 0.26 42.79 6.16
CA LEU A 489 -0.19 42.93 4.78
C LEU A 489 0.98 43.05 3.83
#